data_187e2d938592be86ab6b5e4b8f080021
#
_entry.id   187e2d938592be86ab6b5e4b8f080021
#
_cell.length_a   1.000
_cell.length_b   1.000
_cell.length_c   1.000
_cell.angle_alpha   90.00
_cell.angle_beta   90.00
_cell.angle_gamma   90.00
#
_symmetry.space_group_name_H-M   'P 1'
#
loop_
_entity.id
_entity.type
_entity.pdbx_description
1 polymer ?
#
loop_
_entity_poly.entity_id
_entity_poly.type
_entity_poly.pdbx_seq_one_letter_code
_entity_poly.pdbx_strand_id
1 'polypeptide(L)'
;MKLHTLLGNYANVAGLKDGRVKSDLIEWDFPDFPVANRGFKPMVREHRFDAGELAIVTFLQAKVYGLPYVLLPATVVGRGQLHTVAYNSERGTLKPADLNGQKFGVRSYTQTTGIWVRGILAESYGVDWSKVEITTMEDPHVAQYKDPSFVKRAPETKQLPQMLIDGEIDVALIGDKFPDPRFKTLIPDEIGRAHV
;
A
#
# COMPACT_ATOMS: atom_id res chain seq x y z
N MET A 1 -26.51 14.91 11.84
CA MET A 1 -26.33 14.18 10.55
C MET A 1 -25.60 12.89 10.83
N LYS A 2 -26.08 11.74 10.35
CA LYS A 2 -25.40 10.44 10.50
C LYS A 2 -24.46 10.23 9.30
N LEU A 3 -23.20 9.85 9.57
CA LEU A 3 -22.19 9.57 8.54
C LEU A 3 -21.69 8.13 8.64
N HIS A 4 -21.89 7.36 7.57
CA HIS A 4 -21.33 6.04 7.42
C HIS A 4 -19.84 6.16 7.07
N THR A 5 -18.96 5.78 8.02
CA THR A 5 -17.56 6.20 8.02
C THR A 5 -16.59 5.03 8.05
N LEU A 6 -15.75 4.91 7.02
CA LEU A 6 -14.65 3.93 6.98
C LEU A 6 -13.45 4.45 7.77
N LEU A 7 -13.15 3.83 8.91
CA LEU A 7 -12.02 4.21 9.75
C LEU A 7 -11.44 2.97 10.46
N GLY A 8 -10.15 2.75 10.35
CA GLY A 8 -9.46 1.65 11.02
C GLY A 8 -9.40 1.83 12.54
N ASN A 9 -8.91 0.79 13.22
CA ASN A 9 -8.77 0.78 14.67
C ASN A 9 -7.35 1.23 15.05
N TYR A 10 -7.15 2.53 15.24
CA TYR A 10 -5.88 3.13 15.63
C TYR A 10 -6.02 3.85 16.97
N ALA A 11 -4.93 3.95 17.73
CA ALA A 11 -4.92 4.60 19.04
C ALA A 11 -5.37 6.07 18.98
N ASN A 12 -4.96 6.78 17.92
CA ASN A 12 -5.29 8.21 17.72
C ASN A 12 -6.75 8.48 17.34
N VAL A 13 -7.50 7.47 16.90
CA VAL A 13 -8.94 7.61 16.57
C VAL A 13 -9.85 6.84 17.55
N ALA A 14 -9.28 6.15 18.52
CA ALA A 14 -10.03 5.34 19.47
C ALA A 14 -11.12 6.16 20.19
N GLY A 15 -10.81 7.38 20.64
CA GLY A 15 -11.76 8.24 21.33
C GLY A 15 -12.98 8.62 20.49
N LEU A 16 -12.84 8.68 19.17
CA LEU A 16 -13.95 8.90 18.25
C LEU A 16 -14.81 7.63 18.09
N LYS A 17 -14.17 6.47 18.01
CA LYS A 17 -14.84 5.18 17.79
C LYS A 17 -15.56 4.65 19.04
N ASP A 18 -15.02 4.90 20.23
CA ASP A 18 -15.62 4.47 21.50
C ASP A 18 -16.59 5.51 22.11
N GLY A 19 -16.81 6.63 21.42
CA GLY A 19 -17.78 7.66 21.80
C GLY A 19 -17.31 8.59 22.93
N ARG A 20 -16.01 8.58 23.31
CA ARG A 20 -15.46 9.58 24.24
C ARG A 20 -15.38 10.97 23.60
N VAL A 21 -15.15 11.02 22.30
CA VAL A 21 -15.22 12.25 21.51
C VAL A 21 -16.52 12.26 20.73
N LYS A 22 -17.36 13.26 21.00
CA LYS A 22 -18.70 13.41 20.42
C LYS A 22 -18.84 14.74 19.69
N SER A 23 -19.81 14.80 18.80
CA SER A 23 -20.22 16.02 18.11
C SER A 23 -21.74 16.14 18.16
N ASP A 24 -22.25 17.34 18.43
CA ASP A 24 -23.69 17.62 18.37
C ASP A 24 -24.22 17.68 16.93
N LEU A 25 -23.33 17.78 15.94
CA LEU A 25 -23.65 17.90 14.52
C LEU A 25 -23.59 16.56 13.78
N ILE A 26 -22.70 15.64 14.23
CA ILE A 26 -22.37 14.42 13.52
C ILE A 26 -22.54 13.21 14.45
N GLU A 27 -23.33 12.26 14.01
CA GLU A 27 -23.39 10.89 14.53
C GLU A 27 -22.55 10.00 13.63
N TRP A 28 -21.53 9.35 14.21
CA TRP A 28 -20.64 8.46 13.48
C TRP A 28 -21.20 7.04 13.45
N ASP A 29 -21.23 6.43 12.25
CA ASP A 29 -21.57 5.04 12.05
C ASP A 29 -20.33 4.33 11.45
N PHE A 30 -19.67 3.51 12.27
CA PHE A 30 -18.46 2.81 11.88
C PHE A 30 -18.77 1.36 11.52
N PRO A 31 -18.73 0.96 10.24
CA PRO A 31 -18.86 -0.43 9.86
C PRO A 31 -17.66 -1.25 10.35
N ASP A 32 -17.88 -2.53 10.59
CA ASP A 32 -16.82 -3.44 11.00
C ASP A 32 -15.91 -3.80 9.80
N PHE A 33 -14.81 -3.08 9.69
CA PHE A 33 -13.71 -3.38 8.80
C PHE A 33 -12.45 -3.60 9.65
N PRO A 34 -12.07 -4.85 9.92
CA PRO A 34 -10.88 -5.16 10.71
C PRO A 34 -9.61 -4.50 10.17
N VAL A 35 -9.55 -4.33 8.84
CA VAL A 35 -8.48 -3.63 8.15
C VAL A 35 -9.09 -2.67 7.14
N ALA A 36 -8.93 -1.36 7.36
CA ALA A 36 -9.60 -0.32 6.58
C ALA A 36 -9.30 -0.38 5.07
N ASN A 37 -8.13 -0.87 4.68
CA ASN A 37 -7.77 -0.97 3.25
C ASN A 37 -8.70 -1.89 2.45
N ARG A 38 -9.42 -2.82 3.10
CA ARG A 38 -10.46 -3.64 2.45
C ARG A 38 -11.68 -2.83 2.03
N GLY A 39 -11.88 -1.66 2.66
CA GLY A 39 -12.94 -0.72 2.31
C GLY A 39 -12.58 0.26 1.19
N PHE A 40 -11.31 0.32 0.74
CA PHE A 40 -10.90 1.32 -0.26
C PHE A 40 -11.54 1.08 -1.64
N LYS A 41 -11.60 -0.16 -2.12
CA LYS A 41 -12.30 -0.48 -3.37
C LYS A 41 -13.81 -0.16 -3.28
N PRO A 42 -14.57 -0.64 -2.26
CA PRO A 42 -15.96 -0.23 -2.07
C PRO A 42 -16.14 1.29 -1.97
N MET A 43 -15.24 1.99 -1.29
CA MET A 43 -15.29 3.45 -1.22
C MET A 43 -15.26 4.07 -2.62
N VAL A 44 -14.21 3.82 -3.42
CA VAL A 44 -14.01 4.53 -4.68
C VAL A 44 -14.81 3.97 -5.86
N ARG A 45 -15.32 2.75 -5.77
CA ARG A 45 -16.10 2.12 -6.85
C ARG A 45 -17.62 2.18 -6.64
N GLU A 46 -18.05 2.12 -5.38
CA GLU A 46 -19.45 1.97 -5.00
C GLU A 46 -19.97 3.20 -4.23
N HIS A 47 -19.09 4.15 -3.88
CA HIS A 47 -19.42 5.30 -3.01
C HIS A 47 -20.07 4.86 -1.69
N ARG A 48 -19.59 3.75 -1.13
CA ARG A 48 -20.24 3.05 -0.02
C ARG A 48 -20.20 3.82 1.29
N PHE A 49 -19.30 4.79 1.45
CA PHE A 49 -19.09 5.55 2.68
C PHE A 49 -19.22 7.04 2.42
N ASP A 50 -19.81 7.77 3.39
CA ASP A 50 -19.91 9.22 3.37
C ASP A 50 -18.58 9.90 3.68
N ALA A 51 -17.79 9.28 4.57
CA ALA A 51 -16.46 9.73 4.96
C ALA A 51 -15.53 8.53 5.23
N GLY A 52 -14.24 8.77 5.29
CA GLY A 52 -13.31 7.71 5.73
C GLY A 52 -11.86 7.96 5.37
N GLU A 53 -11.00 7.09 5.89
CA GLU A 53 -9.61 7.08 5.49
C GLU A 53 -9.45 6.46 4.11
N LEU A 54 -8.50 6.98 3.37
CA LEU A 54 -8.14 6.47 2.06
C LEU A 54 -6.64 6.62 1.84
N ALA A 55 -6.03 5.63 1.18
CA ALA A 55 -4.64 5.74 0.78
C ALA A 55 -4.45 6.94 -0.16
N ILE A 56 -3.43 7.77 0.08
CA ILE A 56 -3.26 9.06 -0.63
C ILE A 56 -3.17 8.88 -2.16
N VAL A 57 -2.50 7.85 -2.65
CA VAL A 57 -2.42 7.59 -4.10
C VAL A 57 -3.80 7.23 -4.66
N THR A 58 -4.61 6.46 -3.93
CA THR A 58 -5.98 6.14 -4.34
C THR A 58 -6.84 7.42 -4.41
N PHE A 59 -6.70 8.33 -3.44
CA PHE A 59 -7.38 9.62 -3.48
C PHE A 59 -6.94 10.44 -4.70
N LEU A 60 -5.63 10.57 -4.96
CA LEU A 60 -5.12 11.31 -6.11
C LEU A 60 -5.63 10.73 -7.44
N GLN A 61 -5.64 9.40 -7.58
CA GLN A 61 -6.24 8.75 -8.74
C GLN A 61 -7.75 9.05 -8.86
N ALA A 62 -8.49 8.93 -7.75
CA ALA A 62 -9.91 9.25 -7.73
C ALA A 62 -10.18 10.67 -8.24
N LYS A 63 -9.35 11.65 -7.84
CA LYS A 63 -9.45 13.04 -8.33
C LYS A 63 -9.14 13.17 -9.81
N VAL A 64 -8.10 12.50 -10.32
CA VAL A 64 -7.75 12.50 -11.75
C VAL A 64 -8.89 11.95 -12.62
N TYR A 65 -9.59 10.92 -12.12
CA TYR A 65 -10.74 10.33 -12.82
C TYR A 65 -12.09 10.98 -12.49
N GLY A 66 -12.10 12.16 -11.84
CA GLY A 66 -13.30 12.95 -11.60
C GLY A 66 -14.24 12.39 -10.52
N LEU A 67 -13.77 11.49 -9.65
CA LEU A 67 -14.60 10.98 -8.55
C LEU A 67 -14.85 12.08 -7.51
N PRO A 68 -16.06 12.16 -6.92
CA PRO A 68 -16.50 13.28 -6.09
C PRO A 68 -15.97 13.22 -4.65
N TYR A 69 -14.64 13.14 -4.49
CA TYR A 69 -14.01 13.12 -3.16
C TYR A 69 -13.36 14.46 -2.82
N VAL A 70 -13.45 14.83 -1.54
CA VAL A 70 -12.75 15.97 -0.96
C VAL A 70 -11.78 15.45 0.10
N LEU A 71 -10.54 15.95 0.08
CA LEU A 71 -9.55 15.63 1.09
C LEU A 71 -9.78 16.50 2.33
N LEU A 72 -9.94 15.84 3.48
CA LEU A 72 -9.88 16.52 4.77
C LEU A 72 -8.41 16.65 5.21
N PRO A 73 -8.01 17.75 5.87
CA PRO A 73 -6.63 17.96 6.32
C PRO A 73 -6.32 17.16 7.60
N ALA A 74 -6.55 15.84 7.55
CA ALA A 74 -6.35 14.92 8.68
C ALA A 74 -5.60 13.68 8.22
N THR A 75 -4.40 13.47 8.76
CA THR A 75 -3.64 12.25 8.55
C THR A 75 -3.94 11.25 9.64
N VAL A 76 -4.51 10.12 9.28
CA VAL A 76 -4.87 9.05 10.21
C VAL A 76 -3.69 8.11 10.48
N VAL A 77 -2.94 7.75 9.44
CA VAL A 77 -1.77 6.86 9.51
C VAL A 77 -0.64 7.44 8.69
N GLY A 78 0.54 7.55 9.32
CA GLY A 78 1.81 7.85 8.68
C GLY A 78 2.87 6.87 9.18
N ARG A 79 3.65 6.29 8.25
CA ARG A 79 4.72 5.33 8.60
C ARG A 79 5.81 5.30 7.53
N GLY A 80 7.01 4.82 7.89
CA GLY A 80 8.04 4.44 6.94
C GLY A 80 7.55 3.33 5.99
N GLN A 81 8.18 3.19 4.85
CA GLN A 81 7.76 2.24 3.81
C GLN A 81 8.85 1.20 3.47
N LEU A 82 10.12 1.55 3.67
CA LEU A 82 11.25 0.76 3.15
C LEU A 82 11.42 -0.60 3.83
N HIS A 83 11.07 -0.70 5.13
CA HIS A 83 11.13 -1.96 5.88
C HIS A 83 10.17 -3.04 5.34
N THR A 84 9.17 -2.65 4.53
CA THR A 84 8.21 -3.58 3.94
C THR A 84 8.74 -4.34 2.73
N VAL A 85 9.93 -3.96 2.23
CA VAL A 85 10.57 -4.57 1.05
C VAL A 85 11.40 -5.75 1.49
N ALA A 86 11.05 -6.94 1.04
CA ALA A 86 11.70 -8.19 1.42
C ALA A 86 12.32 -8.90 0.21
N TYR A 87 13.41 -9.64 0.49
CA TYR A 87 13.99 -10.63 -0.40
C TYR A 87 14.25 -11.95 0.35
N ASN A 88 14.44 -13.05 -0.39
CA ASN A 88 14.78 -14.36 0.19
C ASN A 88 16.31 -14.49 0.35
N SER A 89 16.79 -14.48 1.59
CA SER A 89 18.23 -14.51 1.91
C SER A 89 18.92 -15.84 1.58
N GLU A 90 18.19 -16.95 1.43
CA GLU A 90 18.75 -18.23 0.98
C GLU A 90 19.16 -18.20 -0.51
N ARG A 91 18.63 -17.26 -1.27
CA ARG A 91 18.97 -17.06 -2.70
C ARG A 91 20.13 -16.09 -2.90
N GLY A 92 20.77 -15.65 -1.82
CA GLY A 92 21.88 -14.70 -1.82
C GLY A 92 21.52 -13.39 -1.13
N THR A 93 22.49 -12.51 -1.02
CA THR A 93 22.30 -11.17 -0.46
C THR A 93 21.99 -10.19 -1.58
N LEU A 94 20.88 -9.47 -1.46
CA LEU A 94 20.46 -8.46 -2.41
C LEU A 94 20.56 -7.07 -1.77
N LYS A 95 21.05 -6.10 -2.51
CA LYS A 95 21.11 -4.68 -2.13
C LYS A 95 20.16 -3.85 -3.01
N PRO A 96 19.72 -2.67 -2.58
CA PRO A 96 18.86 -1.83 -3.40
C PRO A 96 19.37 -1.54 -4.80
N ALA A 97 20.70 -1.31 -4.96
CA ALA A 97 21.32 -1.04 -6.25
C ALA A 97 21.29 -2.23 -7.22
N ASP A 98 21.10 -3.46 -6.70
CA ASP A 98 21.10 -4.69 -7.50
C ASP A 98 19.72 -4.96 -8.15
N LEU A 99 18.72 -4.10 -7.90
CA LEU A 99 17.35 -4.30 -8.40
C LEU A 99 17.20 -4.20 -9.92
N ASN A 100 18.13 -3.55 -10.61
CA ASN A 100 18.09 -3.48 -12.08
C ASN A 100 18.24 -4.90 -12.67
N GLY A 101 17.26 -5.32 -13.45
CA GLY A 101 17.17 -6.66 -14.03
C GLY A 101 16.46 -7.70 -13.14
N GLN A 102 16.03 -7.32 -11.94
CA GLN A 102 15.30 -8.19 -11.01
C GLN A 102 13.80 -8.15 -11.22
N LYS A 103 13.09 -9.10 -10.58
CA LYS A 103 11.62 -9.21 -10.58
C LYS A 103 11.05 -8.71 -9.26
N PHE A 104 10.20 -7.72 -9.33
CA PHE A 104 9.58 -7.06 -8.18
C PHE A 104 8.09 -7.38 -8.06
N GLY A 105 7.70 -7.95 -6.93
CA GLY A 105 6.31 -8.28 -6.62
C GLY A 105 5.65 -7.24 -5.73
N VAL A 106 4.45 -6.81 -6.10
CA VAL A 106 3.64 -5.86 -5.32
C VAL A 106 2.15 -6.23 -5.40
N ARG A 107 1.40 -5.96 -4.35
CA ARG A 107 -0.04 -6.29 -4.34
C ARG A 107 -0.80 -5.63 -5.49
N SER A 108 -0.62 -4.33 -5.68
CA SER A 108 -1.18 -3.56 -6.79
C SER A 108 -0.18 -2.50 -7.24
N TYR A 109 -0.10 -2.23 -8.54
CA TYR A 109 0.88 -1.30 -9.11
C TYR A 109 0.79 0.11 -8.52
N THR A 110 -0.42 0.56 -8.21
CA THR A 110 -0.70 1.88 -7.61
C THR A 110 -0.88 1.87 -6.10
N GLN A 111 -0.52 0.78 -5.43
CA GLN A 111 -0.47 0.76 -3.97
C GLN A 111 0.45 1.88 -3.46
N THR A 112 -0.04 2.70 -2.52
CA THR A 112 0.70 3.87 -2.00
C THR A 112 2.11 3.52 -1.54
N THR A 113 2.27 2.45 -0.75
CA THR A 113 3.60 1.94 -0.34
C THR A 113 4.50 1.65 -1.55
N GLY A 114 3.94 1.00 -2.59
CA GLY A 114 4.70 0.67 -3.80
C GLY A 114 5.14 1.90 -4.59
N ILE A 115 4.34 2.95 -4.63
CA ILE A 115 4.71 4.23 -5.27
C ILE A 115 5.86 4.90 -4.51
N TRP A 116 5.73 5.01 -3.16
CA TRP A 116 6.79 5.58 -2.31
C TRP A 116 8.10 4.81 -2.43
N VAL A 117 8.04 3.48 -2.32
CA VAL A 117 9.23 2.60 -2.43
C VAL A 117 9.91 2.78 -3.78
N ARG A 118 9.14 2.79 -4.88
CA ARG A 118 9.72 2.99 -6.21
C ARG A 118 10.37 4.37 -6.36
N GLY A 119 9.74 5.42 -5.86
CA GLY A 119 10.31 6.77 -5.87
C GLY A 119 11.62 6.84 -5.10
N ILE A 120 11.63 6.35 -3.85
CA ILE A 120 12.81 6.37 -2.98
C ILE A 120 13.94 5.52 -3.57
N LEU A 121 13.65 4.33 -4.08
CA LEU A 121 14.66 3.46 -4.67
C LEU A 121 15.27 4.06 -5.94
N ALA A 122 14.47 4.73 -6.76
CA ALA A 122 14.99 5.45 -7.93
C ALA A 122 15.88 6.63 -7.51
N GLU A 123 15.41 7.47 -6.61
CA GLU A 123 16.08 8.72 -6.24
C GLU A 123 17.33 8.48 -5.38
N SER A 124 17.24 7.60 -4.38
CA SER A 124 18.30 7.40 -3.39
C SER A 124 19.26 6.26 -3.73
N TYR A 125 18.87 5.32 -4.59
CA TYR A 125 19.67 4.13 -4.91
C TYR A 125 19.91 3.92 -6.41
N GLY A 126 19.43 4.81 -7.27
CA GLY A 126 19.65 4.76 -8.71
C GLY A 126 18.96 3.59 -9.42
N VAL A 127 17.84 3.08 -8.86
CA VAL A 127 17.08 2.01 -9.48
C VAL A 127 16.35 2.52 -10.72
N ASP A 128 16.62 1.91 -11.85
CA ASP A 128 15.96 2.18 -13.12
C ASP A 128 14.77 1.21 -13.31
N TRP A 129 13.57 1.68 -12.98
CA TRP A 129 12.35 0.86 -13.04
C TRP A 129 11.98 0.36 -14.44
N SER A 130 12.58 0.91 -15.50
CA SER A 130 12.42 0.37 -16.86
C SER A 130 13.14 -0.97 -17.05
N LYS A 131 14.08 -1.29 -16.15
CA LYS A 131 14.84 -2.55 -16.13
C LYS A 131 14.32 -3.56 -15.13
N VAL A 132 13.32 -3.22 -14.34
CA VAL A 132 12.72 -4.08 -13.31
C VAL A 132 11.40 -4.66 -13.82
N GLU A 133 11.29 -5.99 -13.79
CA GLU A 133 10.04 -6.66 -14.14
C GLU A 133 9.06 -6.56 -12.95
N ILE A 134 7.88 -5.96 -13.15
CA ILE A 134 6.89 -5.74 -12.09
C ILE A 134 5.73 -6.73 -12.24
N THR A 135 5.46 -7.47 -11.15
CA THR A 135 4.33 -8.39 -11.04
C THR A 135 3.35 -7.93 -9.97
N THR A 136 2.05 -7.88 -10.29
CA THR A 136 0.97 -7.47 -9.38
C THR A 136 0.01 -8.63 -9.11
N MET A 137 -0.67 -8.58 -7.95
CA MET A 137 -1.58 -9.62 -7.47
C MET A 137 -3.05 -9.25 -7.65
N GLU A 138 -3.38 -7.97 -7.63
CA GLU A 138 -4.76 -7.51 -7.69
C GLU A 138 -4.91 -6.20 -8.49
N ASP A 139 -6.15 -5.93 -8.91
CA ASP A 139 -6.50 -4.71 -9.62
C ASP A 139 -6.32 -3.46 -8.76
N PRO A 140 -6.04 -2.31 -9.39
CA PRO A 140 -6.04 -1.01 -8.74
C PRO A 140 -7.35 -0.73 -8.01
N HIS A 141 -7.32 0.16 -7.01
CA HIS A 141 -8.54 0.53 -6.28
C HIS A 141 -9.53 1.25 -7.21
N VAL A 142 -9.05 2.21 -8.00
CA VAL A 142 -9.87 2.98 -8.95
C VAL A 142 -10.07 2.17 -10.24
N ALA A 143 -11.32 1.85 -10.57
CA ALA A 143 -11.67 0.95 -11.68
C ALA A 143 -11.28 1.49 -13.07
N GLN A 144 -11.27 2.82 -13.23
CA GLN A 144 -10.91 3.50 -14.47
C GLN A 144 -9.41 3.42 -14.79
N TYR A 145 -8.57 3.26 -13.77
CA TYR A 145 -7.13 3.13 -13.98
C TYR A 145 -6.79 1.75 -14.58
N LYS A 146 -5.86 1.74 -15.52
CA LYS A 146 -5.30 0.52 -16.09
C LYS A 146 -3.80 0.49 -15.85
N ASP A 147 -3.29 -0.66 -15.38
CA ASP A 147 -1.87 -0.86 -15.22
C ASP A 147 -1.16 -0.72 -16.60
N PRO A 148 0.06 -0.17 -16.64
CA PRO A 148 0.86 -0.13 -17.85
C PRO A 148 1.07 -1.53 -18.45
N SER A 149 1.23 -1.62 -19.77
CA SER A 149 1.35 -2.90 -20.49
C SER A 149 2.58 -3.74 -20.09
N PHE A 150 3.60 -3.12 -19.52
CA PHE A 150 4.80 -3.82 -19.02
C PHE A 150 4.60 -4.46 -17.63
N VAL A 151 3.50 -4.16 -16.94
CA VAL A 151 3.17 -4.74 -15.62
C VAL A 151 2.47 -6.08 -15.84
N LYS A 152 3.01 -7.14 -15.24
CA LYS A 152 2.44 -8.47 -15.31
C LYS A 152 1.43 -8.70 -14.18
N ARG A 153 0.34 -9.40 -14.47
CA ARG A 153 -0.61 -9.87 -13.46
C ARG A 153 -0.34 -11.33 -13.15
N ALA A 154 -0.08 -11.63 -11.86
CA ALA A 154 -0.02 -13.01 -11.40
C ALA A 154 -1.41 -13.67 -11.37
N PRO A 155 -1.51 -14.98 -11.57
CA PRO A 155 -2.75 -15.73 -11.33
C PRO A 155 -3.24 -15.57 -9.88
N GLU A 156 -4.56 -15.59 -9.66
CA GLU A 156 -5.18 -15.44 -8.33
C GLU A 156 -4.77 -16.52 -7.32
N THR A 157 -4.30 -17.66 -7.80
CA THR A 157 -3.78 -18.77 -6.98
C THR A 157 -2.41 -18.48 -6.36
N LYS A 158 -1.69 -17.47 -6.84
CA LYS A 158 -0.36 -17.11 -6.37
C LYS A 158 -0.42 -16.15 -5.17
N GLN A 159 0.62 -16.21 -4.34
CA GLN A 159 0.82 -15.31 -3.20
C GLN A 159 2.26 -14.78 -3.21
N LEU A 160 2.46 -13.49 -2.95
CA LEU A 160 3.80 -12.88 -2.98
C LEU A 160 4.84 -13.61 -2.11
N PRO A 161 4.54 -14.05 -0.86
CA PRO A 161 5.49 -14.79 -0.07
C PRO A 161 5.91 -16.12 -0.73
N GLN A 162 4.97 -16.86 -1.30
CA GLN A 162 5.29 -18.13 -1.96
C GLN A 162 6.11 -17.90 -3.24
N MET A 163 5.74 -16.89 -4.05
CA MET A 163 6.51 -16.55 -5.25
C MET A 163 7.96 -16.15 -4.92
N LEU A 164 8.17 -15.48 -3.77
CA LEU A 164 9.50 -15.10 -3.29
C LEU A 164 10.31 -16.33 -2.84
N ILE A 165 9.66 -17.32 -2.21
CA ILE A 165 10.26 -18.61 -1.84
C ILE A 165 10.66 -19.39 -3.09
N ASP A 166 9.75 -19.51 -4.05
CA ASP A 166 9.94 -20.29 -5.28
C ASP A 166 10.90 -19.60 -6.28
N GLY A 167 11.25 -18.32 -6.04
CA GLY A 167 12.11 -17.52 -6.92
C GLY A 167 11.44 -17.11 -8.23
N GLU A 168 10.12 -17.06 -8.24
CA GLU A 168 9.37 -16.47 -9.35
C GLU A 168 9.50 -14.94 -9.36
N ILE A 169 9.74 -14.35 -8.18
CA ILE A 169 10.14 -12.95 -7.98
C ILE A 169 11.36 -12.90 -7.04
N ASP A 170 12.14 -11.83 -7.14
CA ASP A 170 13.39 -11.67 -6.38
C ASP A 170 13.20 -10.77 -5.16
N VAL A 171 12.29 -9.79 -5.26
CA VAL A 171 11.95 -8.82 -4.23
C VAL A 171 10.44 -8.62 -4.20
N ALA A 172 9.89 -8.38 -3.01
CA ALA A 172 8.46 -8.12 -2.85
C ALA A 172 8.14 -7.12 -1.75
N LEU A 173 7.03 -6.41 -1.92
CA LEU A 173 6.36 -5.68 -0.84
C LEU A 173 5.47 -6.64 -0.05
N ILE A 174 5.97 -7.13 1.09
CA ILE A 174 5.25 -8.12 1.91
C ILE A 174 4.41 -7.45 3.01
N GLY A 175 4.89 -6.35 3.60
CA GLY A 175 4.27 -5.67 4.74
C GLY A 175 5.18 -5.58 5.95
N ASP A 176 4.63 -5.19 7.11
CA ASP A 176 5.41 -4.87 8.30
C ASP A 176 6.01 -6.11 9.00
N LYS A 177 5.43 -7.29 8.76
CA LYS A 177 5.91 -8.55 9.33
C LYS A 177 6.13 -9.55 8.21
N PHE A 178 7.30 -10.13 8.18
CA PHE A 178 7.62 -11.18 7.22
C PHE A 178 7.11 -12.53 7.73
N PRO A 179 6.33 -13.27 6.93
CA PRO A 179 5.74 -14.53 7.36
C PRO A 179 6.75 -15.70 7.39
N ASP A 180 7.94 -15.51 6.85
CA ASP A 180 8.97 -16.55 6.73
C ASP A 180 10.34 -16.02 7.22
N PRO A 181 11.09 -16.77 8.04
CA PRO A 181 12.39 -16.35 8.57
C PRO A 181 13.48 -16.16 7.51
N ARG A 182 13.32 -16.74 6.32
CA ARG A 182 14.22 -16.57 5.19
C ARG A 182 14.16 -15.16 4.58
N PHE A 183 13.06 -14.46 4.83
CA PHE A 183 12.89 -13.10 4.31
C PHE A 183 13.68 -12.11 5.14
N LYS A 184 14.46 -11.29 4.46
CA LYS A 184 15.19 -10.17 5.04
C LYS A 184 14.74 -8.88 4.38
N THR A 185 14.78 -7.77 5.14
CA THR A 185 14.52 -6.47 4.56
C THR A 185 15.63 -6.09 3.60
N LEU A 186 15.26 -5.55 2.45
CA LEU A 186 16.21 -5.04 1.45
C LEU A 186 16.98 -3.82 1.97
N ILE A 187 16.35 -3.04 2.84
CA ILE A 187 16.91 -1.81 3.40
C ILE A 187 16.81 -1.87 4.93
N PRO A 188 17.85 -2.40 5.62
CA PRO A 188 17.82 -2.59 7.07
C PRO A 188 17.88 -1.29 7.87
N ASP A 189 18.50 -0.22 7.34
CA ASP A 189 18.74 1.03 8.04
C ASP A 189 17.78 2.14 7.60
N GLU A 190 16.51 2.00 7.91
CA GLU A 190 15.46 2.97 7.55
C GLU A 190 15.53 4.27 8.37
N ILE A 191 16.04 4.19 9.61
CA ILE A 191 15.93 5.27 10.63
C ILE A 191 16.66 6.58 10.24
N GLY A 192 17.66 6.52 9.37
CA GLY A 192 18.43 7.70 8.95
C GLY A 192 17.95 8.38 7.66
N ARG A 193 16.97 7.82 6.95
CA ARG A 193 16.62 8.23 5.58
C ARG A 193 15.16 8.64 5.35
N ALA A 194 14.36 8.65 6.41
CA ALA A 194 12.95 9.04 6.35
C ALA A 194 12.72 10.57 6.34
N HIS A 195 13.78 11.35 6.29
CA HIS A 195 13.74 12.80 6.36
C HIS A 195 14.44 13.45 5.14
N VAL A 196 13.93 13.16 3.97
CA VAL A 196 14.21 13.98 2.79
C VAL A 196 12.89 14.41 2.16
#